data_2de0998c651d7886cb338dd7dcc8a0f9
#
_entry.id   2de0998c651d7886cb338dd7dcc8a0f9
#
_cell.length_a   1.000
_cell.length_b   1.000
_cell.length_c   1.000
_cell.angle_alpha   90.00
_cell.angle_beta   90.00
_cell.angle_gamma   90.00
#
_symmetry.space_group_name_H-M   'P 1'
#
loop_
_entity.id
_entity.type
_entity.pdbx_description
1 polymer ?
#
loop_
_entity_poly.entity_id
_entity_poly.type
_entity_poly.pdbx_seq_one_letter_code
_entity_poly.pdbx_strand_id
1 'polypeptide(L)'
;MQDPFDGGVYNKCTNAAFDGMVMPGTTKLPRYVVQKGTAATLDFAAVTAQAARILQRFKKQWPGLADTCLQAAQKAWQWALQNPAVEYDQNKMNALYKPAITTGGYGDKNFSDEWFWAACELFVTTTSKEYEPYIEKYIAAPMNIPSWGNVHMLGCYTLLRTRPVLSAKPGLSLELLKQQLLVFANNIINYTNAALNTIMGHDKSDFVWGSNSVALNQSIILINTYLISNNKRYVDYALQNLDYVMGRNATGYCFVTGSGYKSPRHPHHRPSVADGVELPVPGLLVGGPNPGQQDHCAGYPSQLPAESYLDETCSYASNEIAINWNAPLVYVANALEALQFKIGYSK
;
A
#
# COMPACT_ATOMS: atom_id res chain seq x y z
N MET A 1 -1.34 10.58 -12.64
CA MET A 1 -0.88 11.75 -13.43
C MET A 1 -1.74 12.96 -13.07
N GLN A 2 -1.13 14.01 -12.55
CA GLN A 2 -1.83 15.28 -12.29
C GLN A 2 -2.05 16.06 -13.57
N ASP A 3 -3.24 16.62 -13.75
CA ASP A 3 -3.52 17.56 -14.81
C ASP A 3 -2.86 18.91 -14.50
N PRO A 4 -2.01 19.45 -15.38
CA PRO A 4 -1.30 20.70 -15.13
C PRO A 4 -2.21 21.92 -15.09
N PHE A 5 -3.41 21.87 -15.71
CA PHE A 5 -4.32 23.01 -15.79
C PHE A 5 -5.14 23.20 -14.52
N ASP A 6 -5.79 22.15 -14.01
CA ASP A 6 -6.69 22.26 -12.86
C ASP A 6 -6.19 21.55 -11.58
N GLY A 7 -5.19 20.69 -11.68
CA GLY A 7 -4.59 20.00 -10.54
C GLY A 7 -5.25 18.67 -10.15
N GLY A 8 -6.36 18.29 -10.76
CA GLY A 8 -7.00 17.00 -10.56
C GLY A 8 -6.13 15.84 -11.07
N VAL A 9 -6.28 14.67 -10.50
CA VAL A 9 -5.47 13.49 -10.85
C VAL A 9 -6.32 12.44 -11.54
N TYR A 10 -5.84 11.99 -12.71
CA TYR A 10 -6.46 10.90 -13.44
C TYR A 10 -6.32 9.59 -12.67
N ASN A 11 -7.42 8.84 -12.55
CA ASN A 11 -7.45 7.62 -11.75
C ASN A 11 -6.40 6.60 -12.20
N LYS A 12 -6.19 6.44 -13.51
CA LYS A 12 -5.09 5.64 -14.08
C LYS A 12 -4.71 6.09 -15.48
N CYS A 13 -3.51 5.66 -15.90
CA CYS A 13 -3.09 5.63 -17.28
C CYS A 13 -2.89 4.16 -17.68
N THR A 14 -3.51 3.70 -18.76
CA THR A 14 -3.58 2.28 -19.10
C THR A 14 -3.72 2.04 -20.60
N ASN A 15 -3.44 0.84 -21.07
CA ASN A 15 -3.90 0.36 -22.37
C ASN A 15 -5.40 0.04 -22.29
N ALA A 16 -6.09 -0.11 -23.41
CA ALA A 16 -7.51 -0.49 -23.42
C ALA A 16 -7.73 -1.89 -22.82
N ALA A 17 -6.83 -2.83 -23.11
CA ALA A 17 -6.78 -4.17 -22.54
C ALA A 17 -5.37 -4.48 -22.03
N PHE A 18 -5.23 -5.54 -21.24
CA PHE A 18 -3.91 -6.03 -20.84
C PHE A 18 -3.09 -6.44 -22.05
N ASP A 19 -1.83 -6.05 -22.07
CA ASP A 19 -0.87 -6.50 -23.08
C ASP A 19 -0.44 -7.95 -22.81
N GLY A 20 0.12 -8.61 -23.84
CA GLY A 20 0.75 -9.92 -23.70
C GLY A 20 2.02 -9.89 -22.83
N MET A 21 2.70 -11.02 -22.73
CA MET A 21 4.00 -11.12 -22.06
C MET A 21 5.08 -10.52 -22.96
N VAL A 22 5.27 -9.20 -22.85
CA VAL A 22 6.17 -8.39 -23.68
C VAL A 22 7.00 -7.47 -22.82
N MET A 23 8.18 -7.07 -23.31
CA MET A 23 9.00 -6.04 -22.65
C MET A 23 8.31 -4.67 -22.73
N PRO A 24 8.39 -3.82 -21.69
CA PRO A 24 7.70 -2.52 -21.64
C PRO A 24 8.00 -1.60 -22.83
N GLY A 25 9.20 -1.67 -23.40
CA GLY A 25 9.60 -0.83 -24.53
C GLY A 25 9.10 -1.30 -25.91
N THR A 26 8.55 -2.52 -26.00
CA THR A 26 8.16 -3.12 -27.28
C THR A 26 6.70 -2.92 -27.64
N THR A 27 5.84 -2.68 -26.66
CA THR A 27 4.42 -2.44 -26.92
C THR A 27 4.20 -1.17 -27.72
N LYS A 28 3.27 -1.25 -28.71
CA LYS A 28 2.84 -0.12 -29.55
C LYS A 28 1.39 0.27 -29.27
N LEU A 29 0.76 -0.38 -28.28
CA LEU A 29 -0.63 -0.11 -27.93
C LEU A 29 -0.80 1.32 -27.40
N PRO A 30 -1.85 2.04 -27.82
CA PRO A 30 -2.16 3.36 -27.28
C PRO A 30 -2.39 3.31 -25.76
N ARG A 31 -1.98 4.36 -25.08
CA ARG A 31 -2.29 4.58 -23.67
C ARG A 31 -3.39 5.59 -23.52
N TYR A 32 -4.28 5.33 -22.61
CA TYR A 32 -5.43 6.17 -22.30
C TYR A 32 -5.32 6.65 -20.85
N VAL A 33 -5.58 7.91 -20.61
CA VAL A 33 -5.92 8.43 -19.30
C VAL A 33 -7.44 8.36 -19.13
N VAL A 34 -7.87 7.91 -17.96
CA VAL A 34 -9.30 7.82 -17.63
C VAL A 34 -9.76 9.02 -16.83
N GLN A 35 -11.02 9.04 -16.41
CA GLN A 35 -11.58 10.12 -15.61
C GLN A 35 -10.70 10.45 -14.39
N LYS A 36 -10.60 11.72 -14.05
CA LYS A 36 -10.07 12.17 -12.74
C LYS A 36 -10.98 11.70 -11.62
N GLY A 37 -10.41 11.36 -10.47
CA GLY A 37 -11.15 10.91 -9.30
C GLY A 37 -10.72 11.63 -8.03
N THR A 38 -11.64 11.75 -7.07
CA THR A 38 -11.37 12.37 -5.78
C THR A 38 -10.35 11.57 -4.98
N ALA A 39 -10.49 10.24 -4.89
CA ALA A 39 -9.52 9.38 -4.22
C ALA A 39 -8.10 9.55 -4.79
N ALA A 40 -7.92 9.33 -6.10
CA ALA A 40 -6.62 9.48 -6.74
C ALA A 40 -6.00 10.88 -6.56
N THR A 41 -6.83 11.91 -6.50
CA THR A 41 -6.37 13.30 -6.31
C THR A 41 -5.91 13.54 -4.87
N LEU A 42 -6.63 13.01 -3.88
CA LEU A 42 -6.28 13.13 -2.47
C LEU A 42 -5.06 12.27 -2.11
N ASP A 43 -4.96 11.05 -2.63
CA ASP A 43 -3.76 10.21 -2.49
C ASP A 43 -2.52 10.90 -3.05
N PHE A 44 -2.66 11.53 -4.22
CA PHE A 44 -1.57 12.31 -4.81
C PHE A 44 -1.20 13.52 -3.93
N ALA A 45 -2.19 14.23 -3.39
CA ALA A 45 -1.95 15.35 -2.47
C ALA A 45 -1.19 14.88 -1.22
N ALA A 46 -1.59 13.75 -0.63
CA ALA A 46 -0.94 13.16 0.54
C ALA A 46 0.52 12.79 0.24
N VAL A 47 0.75 11.98 -0.79
CA VAL A 47 2.09 11.50 -1.17
C VAL A 47 3.02 12.67 -1.50
N THR A 48 2.55 13.67 -2.26
CA THR A 48 3.40 14.80 -2.67
C THR A 48 3.65 15.78 -1.51
N ALA A 49 2.71 15.95 -0.57
CA ALA A 49 2.95 16.71 0.66
C ALA A 49 4.00 16.01 1.57
N GLN A 50 3.90 14.69 1.72
CA GLN A 50 4.92 13.91 2.44
C GLN A 50 6.28 13.99 1.75
N ALA A 51 6.31 13.85 0.42
CA ALA A 51 7.52 13.97 -0.38
C ALA A 51 8.18 15.34 -0.21
N ALA A 52 7.40 16.43 -0.23
CA ALA A 52 7.90 17.78 0.01
C ALA A 52 8.67 17.87 1.34
N ARG A 53 8.07 17.36 2.42
CA ARG A 53 8.68 17.35 3.77
C ARG A 53 9.97 16.53 3.83
N ILE A 54 10.01 15.37 3.17
CA ILE A 54 11.20 14.52 3.13
C ILE A 54 12.29 15.14 2.29
N LEU A 55 11.96 15.63 1.11
CA LEU A 55 12.90 16.18 0.12
C LEU A 55 13.55 17.50 0.56
N GLN A 56 12.97 18.23 1.52
CA GLN A 56 13.65 19.38 2.13
C GLN A 56 15.03 19.03 2.71
N ARG A 57 15.22 17.80 3.18
CA ARG A 57 16.54 17.31 3.65
C ARG A 57 17.56 17.14 2.54
N PHE A 58 17.09 17.04 1.30
CA PHE A 58 17.87 16.76 0.10
C PHE A 58 17.86 17.95 -0.89
N LYS A 59 17.55 19.15 -0.43
CA LYS A 59 17.44 20.35 -1.27
C LYS A 59 18.71 20.72 -2.04
N LYS A 60 19.90 20.26 -1.55
CA LYS A 60 21.16 20.45 -2.25
C LYS A 60 21.30 19.53 -3.46
N GLN A 61 20.82 18.28 -3.36
CA GLN A 61 20.85 17.28 -4.42
C GLN A 61 19.75 17.53 -5.48
N TRP A 62 18.55 17.97 -4.99
CA TRP A 62 17.38 18.22 -5.84
C TRP A 62 16.78 19.60 -5.55
N PRO A 63 17.42 20.69 -6.04
CA PRO A 63 16.94 22.04 -5.82
C PRO A 63 15.53 22.23 -6.38
N GLY A 64 14.63 22.82 -5.57
CA GLY A 64 13.25 23.15 -5.98
C GLY A 64 12.26 21.98 -6.00
N LEU A 65 12.71 20.72 -5.95
CA LEU A 65 11.81 19.57 -6.04
C LEU A 65 10.82 19.51 -4.88
N ALA A 66 11.27 19.80 -3.66
CA ALA A 66 10.39 19.84 -2.48
C ALA A 66 9.26 20.88 -2.63
N ASP A 67 9.60 22.06 -3.13
CA ASP A 67 8.62 23.15 -3.35
C ASP A 67 7.63 22.78 -4.46
N THR A 68 8.12 22.16 -5.54
CA THR A 68 7.27 21.64 -6.63
C THR A 68 6.30 20.59 -6.11
N CYS A 69 6.75 19.67 -5.25
CA CYS A 69 5.90 18.66 -4.63
C CYS A 69 4.80 19.30 -3.76
N LEU A 70 5.16 20.33 -2.95
CA LEU A 70 4.19 21.00 -2.11
C LEU A 70 3.13 21.77 -2.94
N GLN A 71 3.55 22.49 -3.97
CA GLN A 71 2.64 23.18 -4.88
C GLN A 71 1.69 22.21 -5.58
N ALA A 72 2.19 21.06 -6.03
CA ALA A 72 1.38 20.01 -6.64
C ALA A 72 0.35 19.45 -5.65
N ALA A 73 0.75 19.19 -4.39
CA ALA A 73 -0.14 18.73 -3.33
C ALA A 73 -1.27 19.74 -3.05
N GLN A 74 -0.93 21.00 -2.88
CA GLN A 74 -1.91 22.06 -2.62
C GLN A 74 -2.87 22.26 -3.81
N LYS A 75 -2.38 22.16 -5.04
CA LYS A 75 -3.21 22.27 -6.24
C LYS A 75 -4.19 21.06 -6.34
N ALA A 76 -3.75 19.88 -6.02
CA ALA A 76 -4.61 18.70 -5.95
C ALA A 76 -5.68 18.84 -4.84
N TRP A 77 -5.31 19.31 -3.66
CA TRP A 77 -6.25 19.59 -2.59
C TRP A 77 -7.34 20.58 -3.01
N GLN A 78 -6.97 21.69 -3.68
CA GLN A 78 -7.93 22.68 -4.17
C GLN A 78 -8.89 22.08 -5.21
N TRP A 79 -8.40 21.20 -6.08
CA TRP A 79 -9.29 20.49 -7.00
C TRP A 79 -10.27 19.58 -6.25
N ALA A 80 -9.79 18.85 -5.24
CA ALA A 80 -10.64 17.97 -4.45
C ALA A 80 -11.74 18.74 -3.69
N LEU A 81 -11.44 19.93 -3.17
CA LEU A 81 -12.45 20.82 -2.55
C LEU A 81 -13.59 21.19 -3.51
N GLN A 82 -13.29 21.40 -4.78
CA GLN A 82 -14.27 21.70 -5.82
C GLN A 82 -14.97 20.43 -6.35
N ASN A 83 -14.36 19.26 -6.16
CA ASN A 83 -14.82 17.97 -6.65
C ASN A 83 -14.79 16.91 -5.54
N PRO A 84 -15.60 17.07 -4.48
CA PRO A 84 -15.42 16.33 -3.22
C PRO A 84 -15.84 14.85 -3.28
N ALA A 85 -16.50 14.40 -4.35
CA ALA A 85 -17.05 13.05 -4.46
C ALA A 85 -17.13 12.57 -5.93
N VAL A 86 -16.07 12.76 -6.69
CA VAL A 86 -15.98 12.25 -8.07
C VAL A 86 -15.44 10.82 -8.02
N GLU A 87 -16.34 9.85 -8.15
CA GLU A 87 -16.02 8.44 -8.27
C GLU A 87 -15.59 8.10 -9.71
N TYR A 88 -14.52 7.31 -9.84
CA TYR A 88 -14.21 6.62 -11.10
C TYR A 88 -14.94 5.28 -11.16
N ASP A 89 -15.99 5.19 -11.97
CA ASP A 89 -16.68 3.95 -12.29
C ASP A 89 -16.35 3.52 -13.72
N GLN A 90 -15.53 2.48 -13.86
CA GLN A 90 -15.07 2.00 -15.16
C GLN A 90 -16.20 1.54 -16.06
N ASN A 91 -17.24 0.88 -15.55
CA ASN A 91 -18.36 0.42 -16.34
C ASN A 91 -19.18 1.59 -16.88
N LYS A 92 -19.42 2.59 -16.06
CA LYS A 92 -20.08 3.83 -16.47
C LYS A 92 -19.27 4.57 -17.53
N MET A 93 -17.95 4.68 -17.36
CA MET A 93 -17.09 5.32 -18.36
C MET A 93 -17.06 4.54 -19.68
N ASN A 94 -17.03 3.20 -19.63
CA ASN A 94 -17.07 2.34 -20.82
C ASN A 94 -18.38 2.43 -21.60
N ALA A 95 -19.47 2.77 -20.94
CA ALA A 95 -20.74 3.04 -21.61
C ALA A 95 -20.71 4.38 -22.39
N LEU A 96 -19.97 5.37 -21.90
CA LEU A 96 -19.92 6.71 -22.45
C LEU A 96 -18.79 6.90 -23.51
N TYR A 97 -17.66 6.19 -23.34
CA TYR A 97 -16.44 6.43 -24.10
C TYR A 97 -15.89 5.15 -24.76
N LYS A 98 -15.18 5.32 -25.87
CA LYS A 98 -14.49 4.25 -26.59
C LYS A 98 -13.02 4.58 -26.79
N PRO A 99 -12.12 3.58 -26.82
CA PRO A 99 -12.41 2.14 -26.62
C PRO A 99 -12.80 1.84 -25.17
N ALA A 100 -13.50 0.72 -24.94
CA ALA A 100 -13.74 0.22 -23.60
C ALA A 100 -12.42 -0.16 -22.92
N ILE A 101 -12.24 0.23 -21.65
CA ILE A 101 -11.10 -0.15 -20.84
C ILE A 101 -11.43 -1.40 -20.05
N THR A 102 -10.64 -2.47 -20.22
CA THR A 102 -10.87 -3.77 -19.57
C THR A 102 -9.80 -4.15 -18.56
N THR A 103 -8.79 -3.30 -18.35
CA THR A 103 -7.81 -3.44 -17.26
C THR A 103 -8.46 -3.13 -15.91
N GLY A 104 -7.82 -3.47 -14.78
CA GLY A 104 -8.37 -3.28 -13.44
C GLY A 104 -8.99 -1.89 -13.22
N GLY A 105 -10.16 -1.84 -12.60
CA GLY A 105 -10.94 -0.61 -12.42
C GLY A 105 -10.32 0.33 -11.38
N TYR A 106 -10.03 -0.19 -10.20
CA TYR A 106 -9.46 0.55 -9.06
C TYR A 106 -10.28 1.79 -8.67
N GLY A 107 -11.61 1.70 -8.76
CA GLY A 107 -12.50 2.74 -8.29
C GLY A 107 -12.69 2.68 -6.78
N ASP A 108 -12.85 3.84 -6.16
CA ASP A 108 -13.22 3.97 -4.76
C ASP A 108 -14.49 4.82 -4.62
N LYS A 109 -15.33 4.46 -3.65
CA LYS A 109 -16.62 5.11 -3.37
C LYS A 109 -16.65 5.82 -2.02
N ASN A 110 -15.70 5.51 -1.17
CA ASN A 110 -15.55 6.11 0.15
C ASN A 110 -14.24 6.90 0.21
N PHE A 111 -14.34 8.20 0.19
CA PHE A 111 -13.18 9.10 0.17
C PHE A 111 -12.76 9.60 1.55
N SER A 112 -13.32 9.05 2.63
CA SER A 112 -13.10 9.56 3.99
C SER A 112 -11.67 9.38 4.47
N ASP A 113 -11.05 8.31 4.09
CA ASP A 113 -9.69 7.95 4.46
C ASP A 113 -8.64 8.70 3.64
N GLU A 114 -8.90 8.98 2.36
CA GLU A 114 -8.03 9.84 1.55
C GLU A 114 -8.14 11.30 2.00
N TRP A 115 -9.35 11.80 2.30
CA TRP A 115 -9.52 13.13 2.90
C TRP A 115 -8.72 13.27 4.20
N PHE A 116 -8.78 12.23 5.07
CA PHE A 116 -8.05 12.22 6.32
C PHE A 116 -6.55 12.22 6.10
N TRP A 117 -6.03 11.29 5.27
CA TRP A 117 -4.60 11.17 5.02
C TRP A 117 -4.02 12.43 4.37
N ALA A 118 -4.67 12.95 3.33
CA ALA A 118 -4.24 14.18 2.66
C ALA A 118 -4.22 15.37 3.63
N ALA A 119 -5.27 15.54 4.44
CA ALA A 119 -5.33 16.59 5.45
C ALA A 119 -4.20 16.47 6.48
N CYS A 120 -3.90 15.26 6.97
CA CYS A 120 -2.81 15.00 7.91
C CYS A 120 -1.45 15.39 7.32
N GLU A 121 -1.16 14.96 6.08
CA GLU A 121 0.13 15.22 5.44
C GLU A 121 0.31 16.72 5.13
N LEU A 122 -0.72 17.37 4.60
CA LEU A 122 -0.69 18.80 4.31
C LEU A 122 -0.58 19.64 5.61
N PHE A 123 -1.33 19.28 6.65
CA PHE A 123 -1.23 19.94 7.95
C PHE A 123 0.17 19.88 8.55
N VAL A 124 0.75 18.67 8.59
CA VAL A 124 2.10 18.46 9.15
C VAL A 124 3.18 19.16 8.33
N THR A 125 2.98 19.27 7.02
CA THR A 125 3.95 19.89 6.11
C THR A 125 3.87 21.41 6.12
N THR A 126 2.67 21.99 6.22
CA THR A 126 2.44 23.43 6.10
C THR A 126 2.15 24.15 7.45
N THR A 127 1.72 23.39 8.46
CA THR A 127 1.16 23.88 9.72
C THR A 127 -0.12 24.74 9.57
N SER A 128 -0.73 24.76 8.38
CA SER A 128 -1.96 25.52 8.13
C SER A 128 -3.17 24.85 8.78
N LYS A 129 -3.92 25.62 9.57
CA LYS A 129 -5.11 25.14 10.28
C LYS A 129 -6.31 24.87 9.38
N GLU A 130 -6.25 25.23 8.11
CA GLU A 130 -7.32 24.94 7.13
C GLU A 130 -7.61 23.45 6.97
N TYR A 131 -6.63 22.56 7.27
CA TYR A 131 -6.75 21.12 7.17
C TYR A 131 -7.35 20.47 8.43
N GLU A 132 -7.30 21.13 9.60
CA GLU A 132 -7.80 20.58 10.86
C GLU A 132 -9.28 20.13 10.83
N PRO A 133 -10.22 20.84 10.18
CA PRO A 133 -11.61 20.38 10.11
C PRO A 133 -11.77 18.99 9.46
N TYR A 134 -10.92 18.66 8.49
CA TYR A 134 -10.93 17.35 7.82
C TYR A 134 -10.30 16.28 8.70
N ILE A 135 -9.24 16.61 9.44
CA ILE A 135 -8.65 15.72 10.46
C ILE A 135 -9.71 15.42 11.54
N GLU A 136 -10.33 16.45 12.11
CA GLU A 136 -11.36 16.31 13.14
C GLU A 136 -12.53 15.43 12.68
N LYS A 137 -12.98 15.62 11.45
CA LYS A 137 -14.10 14.89 10.87
C LYS A 137 -13.87 13.37 10.76
N TYR A 138 -12.63 12.96 10.49
CA TYR A 138 -12.34 11.58 10.13
C TYR A 138 -11.37 10.85 11.06
N ILE A 139 -10.74 11.53 12.04
CA ILE A 139 -9.74 10.93 12.96
C ILE A 139 -10.28 9.72 13.75
N ALA A 140 -11.58 9.71 14.03
CA ALA A 140 -12.26 8.65 14.80
C ALA A 140 -12.75 7.48 13.94
N ALA A 141 -12.45 7.46 12.64
CA ALA A 141 -12.84 6.34 11.77
C ALA A 141 -12.19 5.03 12.24
N PRO A 142 -12.85 3.86 12.01
CA PRO A 142 -12.28 2.56 12.39
C PRO A 142 -10.92 2.31 11.78
N MET A 143 -10.00 1.78 12.59
CA MET A 143 -8.69 1.35 12.12
C MET A 143 -8.79 0.02 11.38
N ASN A 144 -8.19 -0.06 10.22
CA ASN A 144 -8.12 -1.26 9.38
C ASN A 144 -6.67 -1.51 8.95
N ILE A 145 -6.37 -2.73 8.51
CA ILE A 145 -5.10 -3.02 7.86
C ILE A 145 -5.06 -2.23 6.54
N PRO A 146 -4.04 -1.38 6.30
CA PRO A 146 -3.98 -0.57 5.09
C PRO A 146 -3.98 -1.42 3.81
N SER A 147 -4.64 -0.90 2.79
CA SER A 147 -4.64 -1.45 1.44
C SER A 147 -4.72 -0.31 0.42
N TRP A 148 -4.76 -0.63 -0.86
CA TRP A 148 -5.00 0.38 -1.90
C TRP A 148 -6.38 1.07 -1.78
N GLY A 149 -7.36 0.41 -1.20
CA GLY A 149 -8.71 0.94 -0.98
C GLY A 149 -8.98 1.37 0.47
N ASN A 150 -7.95 1.43 1.34
CA ASN A 150 -8.07 2.02 2.68
C ASN A 150 -6.72 2.57 3.17
N VAL A 151 -6.61 3.89 3.20
CA VAL A 151 -5.37 4.61 3.52
C VAL A 151 -5.42 5.35 4.87
N HIS A 152 -6.50 5.21 5.64
CA HIS A 152 -6.71 5.92 6.91
C HIS A 152 -5.52 5.80 7.88
N MET A 153 -4.95 4.60 8.03
CA MET A 153 -3.83 4.36 8.93
C MET A 153 -2.57 5.18 8.58
N LEU A 154 -2.40 5.57 7.32
CA LEU A 154 -1.26 6.40 6.90
C LEU A 154 -1.32 7.79 7.53
N GLY A 155 -2.53 8.38 7.60
CA GLY A 155 -2.77 9.61 8.34
C GLY A 155 -2.51 9.46 9.86
N CYS A 156 -2.95 8.34 10.44
CA CYS A 156 -2.70 8.03 11.86
C CYS A 156 -1.18 7.97 12.15
N TYR A 157 -0.40 7.28 11.31
CA TYR A 157 1.06 7.22 11.48
C TYR A 157 1.70 8.60 11.40
N THR A 158 1.26 9.43 10.44
CA THR A 158 1.79 10.79 10.27
C THR A 158 1.56 11.63 11.53
N LEU A 159 0.33 11.68 12.05
CA LEU A 159 0.01 12.42 13.24
C LEU A 159 0.78 11.92 14.49
N LEU A 160 0.79 10.60 14.71
CA LEU A 160 1.41 10.02 15.91
C LEU A 160 2.94 10.09 15.90
N ARG A 161 3.56 10.07 14.72
CA ARG A 161 5.03 10.17 14.58
C ARG A 161 5.54 11.60 14.63
N THR A 162 4.79 12.55 14.07
CA THR A 162 5.20 13.97 14.03
C THR A 162 4.72 14.76 15.23
N ARG A 163 3.64 14.31 15.88
CA ARG A 163 3.03 14.94 17.06
C ARG A 163 2.80 16.44 16.86
N PRO A 164 2.07 16.86 15.82
CA PRO A 164 1.83 18.26 15.57
C PRO A 164 0.96 18.88 16.68
N VAL A 165 1.05 20.20 16.84
CA VAL A 165 0.18 20.92 17.77
C VAL A 165 -1.19 21.11 17.10
N LEU A 166 -2.16 20.32 17.52
CA LEU A 166 -3.55 20.41 17.09
C LEU A 166 -4.31 21.44 17.96
N SER A 167 -5.38 22.01 17.43
CA SER A 167 -6.29 22.86 18.19
C SER A 167 -6.93 22.06 19.34
N ALA A 168 -7.15 22.73 20.47
CA ALA A 168 -7.73 22.10 21.68
C ALA A 168 -9.24 21.85 21.48
N LYS A 169 -9.55 20.76 20.76
CA LYS A 169 -10.94 20.31 20.54
C LYS A 169 -11.09 18.87 21.05
N PRO A 170 -12.26 18.53 21.65
CA PRO A 170 -12.47 17.19 22.23
C PRO A 170 -12.22 16.03 21.26
N GLY A 171 -12.53 16.21 19.96
CA GLY A 171 -12.33 15.20 18.92
C GLY A 171 -10.90 15.08 18.40
N LEU A 172 -10.02 16.07 18.67
CA LEU A 172 -8.64 16.14 18.16
C LEU A 172 -7.63 15.73 19.23
N SER A 173 -7.64 14.48 19.67
CA SER A 173 -6.74 13.98 20.69
C SER A 173 -5.74 12.97 20.13
N LEU A 174 -4.47 13.34 20.06
CA LEU A 174 -3.38 12.41 19.71
C LEU A 174 -3.21 11.29 20.74
N GLU A 175 -3.53 11.55 22.01
CA GLU A 175 -3.45 10.50 23.03
C GLU A 175 -4.57 9.46 22.83
N LEU A 176 -5.79 9.90 22.51
CA LEU A 176 -6.87 8.97 22.15
C LEU A 176 -6.52 8.16 20.92
N LEU A 177 -6.01 8.79 19.86
CA LEU A 177 -5.58 8.11 18.63
C LEU A 177 -4.48 7.08 18.94
N LYS A 178 -3.53 7.42 19.82
CA LYS A 178 -2.49 6.49 20.28
C LYS A 178 -3.09 5.28 21.00
N GLN A 179 -4.04 5.49 21.91
CA GLN A 179 -4.72 4.39 22.61
C GLN A 179 -5.47 3.48 21.65
N GLN A 180 -6.17 4.05 20.66
CA GLN A 180 -6.84 3.27 19.62
C GLN A 180 -5.84 2.41 18.82
N LEU A 181 -4.68 2.97 18.42
CA LEU A 181 -3.65 2.21 17.73
C LEU A 181 -3.09 1.07 18.60
N LEU A 182 -2.85 1.30 19.89
CA LEU A 182 -2.38 0.27 20.81
C LEU A 182 -3.40 -0.86 20.95
N VAL A 183 -4.68 -0.53 21.08
CA VAL A 183 -5.76 -1.53 21.14
C VAL A 183 -5.82 -2.33 19.83
N PHE A 184 -5.78 -1.67 18.69
CA PHE A 184 -5.81 -2.32 17.36
C PHE A 184 -4.61 -3.25 17.16
N ALA A 185 -3.39 -2.79 17.47
CA ALA A 185 -2.18 -3.60 17.37
C ALA A 185 -2.20 -4.81 18.34
N ASN A 186 -2.71 -4.65 19.57
CA ASN A 186 -2.88 -5.77 20.49
C ASN A 186 -3.88 -6.79 19.96
N ASN A 187 -4.97 -6.36 19.35
CA ASN A 187 -5.93 -7.28 18.74
C ASN A 187 -5.28 -8.10 17.62
N ILE A 188 -4.46 -7.49 16.78
CA ILE A 188 -3.72 -8.19 15.72
C ILE A 188 -2.83 -9.29 16.31
N ILE A 189 -2.03 -9.00 17.33
CA ILE A 189 -1.05 -9.94 17.87
C ILE A 189 -1.65 -11.00 18.81
N ASN A 190 -2.91 -10.85 19.23
CA ASN A 190 -3.58 -11.85 20.07
C ASN A 190 -3.97 -13.14 19.32
N TYR A 191 -3.78 -13.18 18.02
CA TYR A 191 -4.13 -14.30 17.13
C TYR A 191 -2.92 -14.91 16.45
N THR A 192 -1.88 -15.16 17.19
CA THR A 192 -0.68 -15.81 16.66
C THR A 192 -0.96 -17.28 16.32
N ASN A 193 -0.68 -17.66 15.08
CA ASN A 193 -0.65 -19.09 14.69
C ASN A 193 0.58 -19.74 15.32
N ALA A 194 0.35 -20.57 16.34
CA ALA A 194 1.44 -21.19 17.10
C ALA A 194 2.30 -22.15 16.24
N ALA A 195 1.72 -22.81 15.24
CA ALA A 195 2.44 -23.77 14.41
C ALA A 195 3.47 -23.09 13.49
N LEU A 196 3.12 -21.92 12.93
CA LEU A 196 3.97 -21.17 12.00
C LEU A 196 4.55 -19.89 12.64
N ASN A 197 4.18 -19.61 13.87
CA ASN A 197 4.61 -18.42 14.60
C ASN A 197 4.45 -17.13 13.78
N THR A 198 3.26 -16.92 13.22
CA THR A 198 2.83 -15.76 12.44
C THR A 198 1.45 -15.32 12.89
N ILE A 199 1.11 -14.06 12.66
CA ILE A 199 -0.24 -13.55 12.89
C ILE A 199 -1.16 -13.73 11.67
N MET A 200 -0.63 -14.19 10.54
CA MET A 200 -1.43 -14.55 9.36
C MET A 200 -2.35 -15.75 9.65
N GLY A 201 -3.59 -15.66 9.15
CA GLY A 201 -4.62 -16.67 9.34
C GLY A 201 -5.51 -16.42 10.55
N HIS A 202 -5.42 -15.24 11.14
CA HIS A 202 -6.38 -14.77 12.15
C HIS A 202 -7.78 -14.69 11.57
N ASP A 203 -7.90 -14.07 10.41
CA ASP A 203 -9.16 -13.93 9.69
C ASP A 203 -9.05 -14.51 8.28
N LYS A 204 -10.18 -14.93 7.71
CA LYS A 204 -10.22 -15.40 6.31
C LYS A 204 -9.79 -14.31 5.33
N SER A 205 -9.99 -13.04 5.68
CA SER A 205 -9.56 -11.89 4.89
C SER A 205 -8.04 -11.69 4.85
N ASP A 206 -7.26 -12.40 5.66
CA ASP A 206 -5.81 -12.39 5.54
C ASP A 206 -5.33 -13.02 4.22
N PHE A 207 -6.09 -14.02 3.72
CA PHE A 207 -5.76 -14.75 2.49
C PHE A 207 -6.65 -14.29 1.33
N VAL A 208 -6.28 -13.18 0.75
CA VAL A 208 -6.93 -12.55 -0.40
C VAL A 208 -5.94 -12.32 -1.53
N TRP A 209 -6.38 -11.83 -2.64
CA TRP A 209 -5.48 -11.39 -3.71
C TRP A 209 -4.50 -10.33 -3.17
N GLY A 210 -3.20 -10.67 -3.14
CA GLY A 210 -2.17 -9.85 -2.51
C GLY A 210 -1.96 -10.12 -1.01
N SER A 211 -2.25 -11.33 -0.51
CA SER A 211 -2.15 -11.72 0.92
C SER A 211 -0.79 -11.44 1.56
N ASN A 212 0.31 -11.56 0.80
CA ASN A 212 1.64 -11.20 1.31
C ASN A 212 1.74 -9.72 1.66
N SER A 213 1.03 -8.84 0.95
CA SER A 213 0.98 -7.42 1.34
C SER A 213 0.12 -7.20 2.60
N VAL A 214 -0.88 -8.03 2.87
CA VAL A 214 -1.62 -8.00 4.14
C VAL A 214 -0.67 -8.29 5.30
N ALA A 215 0.12 -9.36 5.23
CA ALA A 215 1.12 -9.71 6.24
C ALA A 215 2.10 -8.53 6.51
N LEU A 216 2.58 -7.91 5.45
CA LEU A 216 3.54 -6.81 5.57
C LEU A 216 2.89 -5.51 6.05
N ASN A 217 1.65 -5.23 5.68
CA ASN A 217 0.90 -4.09 6.21
C ASN A 217 0.56 -4.27 7.71
N GLN A 218 0.27 -5.49 8.16
CA GLN A 218 0.22 -5.82 9.59
C GLN A 218 1.55 -5.49 10.28
N SER A 219 2.69 -5.86 9.65
CA SER A 219 4.02 -5.52 10.18
C SER A 219 4.27 -4.02 10.24
N ILE A 220 3.81 -3.24 9.25
CA ILE A 220 3.92 -1.77 9.26
C ILE A 220 3.16 -1.17 10.47
N ILE A 221 1.95 -1.66 10.76
CA ILE A 221 1.19 -1.26 11.95
C ILE A 221 2.02 -1.51 13.21
N LEU A 222 2.57 -2.71 13.35
CA LEU A 222 3.33 -3.13 14.53
C LEU A 222 4.62 -2.32 14.69
N ILE A 223 5.37 -2.07 13.61
CA ILE A 223 6.57 -1.23 13.65
C ILE A 223 6.22 0.20 14.07
N ASN A 224 5.16 0.81 13.52
CA ASN A 224 4.72 2.15 13.93
C ASN A 224 4.24 2.15 15.39
N THR A 225 3.56 1.11 15.85
CA THR A 225 3.18 0.95 17.26
C THR A 225 4.39 0.86 18.17
N TYR A 226 5.45 0.14 17.77
CA TYR A 226 6.72 0.13 18.49
C TYR A 226 7.34 1.53 18.57
N LEU A 227 7.41 2.26 17.47
CA LEU A 227 8.01 3.61 17.43
C LEU A 227 7.30 4.61 18.36
N ILE A 228 6.03 4.36 18.69
CA ILE A 228 5.19 5.19 19.55
C ILE A 228 5.23 4.73 21.01
N SER A 229 5.28 3.40 21.25
CA SER A 229 5.18 2.80 22.59
C SER A 229 6.52 2.35 23.18
N ASN A 230 7.53 2.16 22.34
CA ASN A 230 8.82 1.55 22.67
C ASN A 230 8.70 0.09 23.21
N ASN A 231 7.58 -0.59 22.96
CA ASN A 231 7.38 -1.98 23.37
C ASN A 231 7.88 -2.95 22.27
N LYS A 232 9.01 -3.61 22.55
CA LYS A 232 9.71 -4.51 21.62
C LYS A 232 8.82 -5.65 21.08
N ARG A 233 7.83 -6.10 21.85
CA ARG A 233 6.91 -7.16 21.44
C ARG A 233 6.31 -6.92 20.04
N TYR A 234 5.99 -5.68 19.70
CA TYR A 234 5.41 -5.38 18.39
C TYR A 234 6.40 -5.63 17.23
N VAL A 235 7.69 -5.32 17.44
CA VAL A 235 8.71 -5.58 16.41
C VAL A 235 8.97 -7.08 16.28
N ASP A 236 8.92 -7.84 17.37
CA ASP A 236 9.07 -9.30 17.34
C ASP A 236 7.98 -9.93 16.45
N TYR A 237 6.72 -9.50 16.58
CA TYR A 237 5.63 -9.96 15.70
C TYR A 237 5.75 -9.44 14.25
N ALA A 238 6.26 -8.23 14.05
CA ALA A 238 6.52 -7.72 12.70
C ALA A 238 7.58 -8.56 11.98
N LEU A 239 8.63 -9.01 12.70
CA LEU A 239 9.63 -9.93 12.18
C LEU A 239 9.02 -11.30 11.86
N GLN A 240 8.13 -11.81 12.70
CA GLN A 240 7.44 -13.09 12.45
C GLN A 240 6.65 -13.08 11.12
N ASN A 241 6.02 -11.97 10.77
CA ASN A 241 5.34 -11.84 9.48
C ASN A 241 6.33 -11.67 8.30
N LEU A 242 7.48 -11.04 8.52
CA LEU A 242 8.53 -11.06 7.51
C LEU A 242 9.05 -12.49 7.30
N ASP A 243 9.29 -13.26 8.36
CA ASP A 243 9.68 -14.66 8.28
C ASP A 243 8.63 -15.52 7.56
N TYR A 244 7.33 -15.22 7.76
CA TYR A 244 6.26 -15.85 6.99
C TYR A 244 6.45 -15.61 5.49
N VAL A 245 6.68 -14.39 5.07
CA VAL A 245 6.93 -14.02 3.66
C VAL A 245 8.22 -14.69 3.15
N MET A 246 9.23 -14.82 3.99
CA MET A 246 10.55 -15.39 3.66
C MET A 246 10.61 -16.92 3.73
N GLY A 247 9.49 -17.62 3.98
CA GLY A 247 9.40 -19.09 3.84
C GLY A 247 8.84 -19.84 5.03
N ARG A 248 8.65 -19.22 6.18
CA ARG A 248 8.02 -19.85 7.35
C ARG A 248 6.49 -19.82 7.25
N ASN A 249 5.98 -20.49 6.23
CA ASN A 249 4.56 -20.55 5.88
C ASN A 249 4.16 -21.97 5.45
N ALA A 250 2.86 -22.20 5.23
CA ALA A 250 2.33 -23.51 4.90
C ALA A 250 2.84 -24.07 3.55
N THR A 251 3.27 -23.21 2.62
CA THR A 251 3.74 -23.61 1.30
C THR A 251 5.25 -23.88 1.25
N GLY A 252 6.01 -23.37 2.22
CA GLY A 252 7.47 -23.40 2.26
C GLY A 252 8.14 -22.50 1.20
N TYR A 253 7.38 -21.67 0.47
CA TYR A 253 7.95 -20.71 -0.47
C TYR A 253 8.46 -19.47 0.28
N CYS A 254 9.70 -19.05 -0.02
CA CYS A 254 10.06 -17.66 0.11
C CYS A 254 9.36 -16.91 -1.03
N PHE A 255 8.37 -16.08 -0.72
CA PHE A 255 7.55 -15.39 -1.72
C PHE A 255 8.26 -14.23 -2.43
N VAL A 256 9.58 -14.10 -2.23
CA VAL A 256 10.44 -13.11 -2.91
C VAL A 256 11.28 -13.82 -3.95
N THR A 257 11.14 -13.43 -5.21
CA THR A 257 11.89 -14.03 -6.34
C THR A 257 13.40 -14.00 -6.09
N GLY A 258 14.08 -15.08 -6.41
CA GLY A 258 15.53 -15.21 -6.27
C GLY A 258 16.05 -15.24 -4.83
N SER A 259 15.16 -15.38 -3.82
CA SER A 259 15.54 -15.43 -2.41
C SER A 259 15.13 -16.76 -1.75
N GLY A 260 15.89 -17.19 -0.73
CA GLY A 260 15.61 -18.42 -0.01
C GLY A 260 15.89 -19.70 -0.80
N TYR A 261 15.51 -20.85 -0.23
CA TYR A 261 15.72 -22.17 -0.82
C TYR A 261 14.69 -22.51 -1.92
N LYS A 262 13.43 -22.09 -1.73
CA LYS A 262 12.32 -22.32 -2.65
C LYS A 262 11.63 -20.97 -2.90
N SER A 263 11.87 -20.37 -4.06
CA SER A 263 11.30 -19.08 -4.44
C SER A 263 10.50 -19.19 -5.74
N PRO A 264 9.61 -18.22 -6.04
CA PRO A 264 8.87 -18.17 -7.29
C PRO A 264 9.81 -18.16 -8.50
N ARG A 265 9.54 -19.04 -9.46
CA ARG A 265 10.28 -19.14 -10.72
C ARG A 265 9.47 -18.68 -11.93
N HIS A 266 8.15 -18.72 -11.82
CA HIS A 266 7.23 -18.40 -12.91
C HIS A 266 6.21 -17.31 -12.50
N PRO A 267 6.65 -16.16 -11.94
CA PRO A 267 5.72 -15.11 -11.52
C PRO A 267 4.98 -14.53 -12.72
N HIS A 268 3.73 -14.10 -12.51
CA HIS A 268 2.99 -13.33 -13.50
C HIS A 268 3.58 -11.92 -13.59
N HIS A 269 4.75 -11.81 -14.24
CA HIS A 269 5.51 -10.57 -14.41
C HIS A 269 6.05 -10.47 -15.83
N ARG A 270 5.43 -9.60 -16.64
CA ARG A 270 5.74 -9.48 -18.08
C ARG A 270 7.21 -9.35 -18.41
N PRO A 271 8.00 -8.47 -17.75
CA PRO A 271 9.44 -8.39 -18.03
C PRO A 271 10.17 -9.72 -17.79
N SER A 272 9.93 -10.38 -16.64
CA SER A 272 10.59 -11.67 -16.33
C SER A 272 10.24 -12.81 -17.29
N VAL A 273 9.07 -12.73 -17.96
CA VAL A 273 8.68 -13.75 -18.97
C VAL A 273 9.26 -13.41 -20.35
N ALA A 274 9.48 -12.13 -20.64
CA ALA A 274 9.79 -11.66 -21.98
C ALA A 274 11.26 -11.30 -22.21
N ASP A 275 12.11 -11.26 -21.17
CA ASP A 275 13.49 -10.83 -21.26
C ASP A 275 14.45 -11.91 -21.82
N GLY A 276 13.97 -13.15 -21.96
CA GLY A 276 14.77 -14.28 -22.43
C GLY A 276 15.71 -14.88 -21.37
N VAL A 277 15.58 -14.45 -20.11
CA VAL A 277 16.33 -15.00 -18.98
C VAL A 277 15.48 -16.08 -18.29
N GLU A 278 16.07 -17.23 -17.98
CA GLU A 278 15.35 -18.36 -17.36
C GLU A 278 14.78 -18.01 -15.98
N LEU A 279 15.55 -17.28 -15.16
CA LEU A 279 15.16 -16.90 -13.82
C LEU A 279 14.49 -15.52 -13.82
N PRO A 280 13.42 -15.34 -13.03
CA PRO A 280 12.76 -14.04 -12.97
C PRO A 280 13.67 -12.99 -12.34
N VAL A 281 13.34 -11.70 -12.58
CA VAL A 281 13.99 -10.58 -11.91
C VAL A 281 13.95 -10.81 -10.40
N PRO A 282 15.11 -10.82 -9.70
CA PRO A 282 15.16 -11.12 -8.27
C PRO A 282 14.66 -9.97 -7.41
N GLY A 283 14.21 -10.30 -6.19
CA GLY A 283 13.80 -9.33 -5.19
C GLY A 283 12.34 -8.85 -5.31
N LEU A 284 11.52 -9.48 -6.13
CA LEU A 284 10.12 -9.12 -6.32
C LEU A 284 9.20 -9.99 -5.46
N LEU A 285 8.32 -9.36 -4.69
CA LEU A 285 7.29 -10.04 -3.90
C LEU A 285 6.11 -10.43 -4.78
N VAL A 286 5.73 -11.71 -4.75
CA VAL A 286 4.49 -12.20 -5.37
C VAL A 286 3.28 -12.03 -4.45
N GLY A 287 2.07 -12.13 -5.02
CA GLY A 287 0.80 -11.89 -4.31
C GLY A 287 0.60 -12.72 -3.05
N GLY A 288 0.97 -14.00 -3.07
CA GLY A 288 0.80 -14.93 -1.96
C GLY A 288 -0.49 -15.76 -2.02
N PRO A 289 -0.70 -16.67 -1.05
CA PRO A 289 -1.82 -17.59 -1.03
C PRO A 289 -3.19 -16.89 -1.13
N ASN A 290 -4.03 -17.39 -2.05
CA ASN A 290 -5.35 -16.83 -2.32
C ASN A 290 -6.35 -17.94 -2.70
N PRO A 291 -7.25 -18.35 -1.78
CA PRO A 291 -8.22 -19.42 -2.04
C PRO A 291 -9.30 -19.03 -3.06
N GLY A 292 -9.40 -17.76 -3.43
CA GLY A 292 -10.32 -17.28 -4.46
C GLY A 292 -9.97 -17.75 -5.87
N GLN A 293 -8.66 -17.99 -6.16
CA GLN A 293 -8.18 -18.55 -7.45
C GLN A 293 -8.87 -17.92 -8.67
N GLN A 294 -9.03 -16.60 -8.69
CA GLN A 294 -9.82 -15.85 -9.69
C GLN A 294 -9.24 -15.92 -11.10
N ASP A 295 -8.01 -16.40 -11.25
CA ASP A 295 -7.33 -16.65 -12.52
C ASP A 295 -7.79 -17.94 -13.23
N HIS A 296 -8.43 -18.85 -12.46
CA HIS A 296 -8.83 -20.17 -12.96
C HIS A 296 -7.67 -20.99 -13.56
N CYS A 297 -6.42 -20.68 -13.16
CA CYS A 297 -5.25 -21.45 -13.57
C CYS A 297 -5.31 -22.86 -13.01
N ALA A 298 -5.08 -23.86 -13.83
CA ALA A 298 -5.10 -25.25 -13.39
C ALA A 298 -3.86 -25.59 -12.55
N GLY A 299 -4.01 -26.48 -11.56
CA GLY A 299 -2.88 -27.01 -10.80
C GLY A 299 -2.67 -26.41 -9.42
N TYR A 300 -3.56 -25.56 -8.93
CA TYR A 300 -3.52 -25.14 -7.52
C TYR A 300 -3.51 -26.37 -6.60
N PRO A 301 -2.54 -26.48 -5.66
CA PRO A 301 -2.38 -27.68 -4.85
C PRO A 301 -3.47 -27.83 -3.79
N SER A 302 -4.12 -26.73 -3.39
CA SER A 302 -5.10 -26.72 -2.31
C SER A 302 -6.06 -25.53 -2.47
N GLN A 303 -7.25 -25.66 -1.88
CA GLN A 303 -8.20 -24.57 -1.66
C GLN A 303 -8.15 -24.05 -0.21
N LEU A 304 -7.32 -24.64 0.65
CA LEU A 304 -7.10 -24.14 2.00
C LEU A 304 -6.39 -22.77 1.93
N PRO A 305 -6.84 -21.79 2.69
CA PRO A 305 -6.38 -20.41 2.55
C PRO A 305 -4.86 -20.25 2.53
N ALA A 306 -4.15 -20.82 3.50
CA ALA A 306 -2.70 -20.69 3.64
C ALA A 306 -1.88 -21.51 2.60
N GLU A 307 -2.52 -22.45 1.89
CA GLU A 307 -1.86 -23.36 0.94
C GLU A 307 -2.19 -23.07 -0.52
N SER A 308 -3.15 -22.15 -0.77
CA SER A 308 -3.66 -21.84 -2.10
C SER A 308 -2.71 -20.90 -2.87
N TYR A 309 -1.53 -21.40 -3.19
CA TYR A 309 -0.49 -20.72 -3.96
C TYR A 309 0.03 -21.63 -5.09
N LEU A 310 0.17 -21.09 -6.28
CA LEU A 310 0.67 -21.79 -7.46
C LEU A 310 1.76 -20.94 -8.15
N ASP A 311 2.95 -21.53 -8.34
CA ASP A 311 4.08 -20.88 -9.03
C ASP A 311 4.03 -21.16 -10.53
N GLU A 312 3.03 -20.57 -11.20
CA GLU A 312 2.84 -20.62 -12.65
C GLU A 312 2.50 -19.22 -13.20
N THR A 313 2.92 -18.93 -14.42
CA THR A 313 2.67 -17.61 -15.03
C THR A 313 1.17 -17.31 -15.18
N CYS A 314 0.30 -18.31 -15.32
CA CYS A 314 -1.15 -18.12 -15.39
C CYS A 314 -1.80 -17.82 -14.04
N SER A 315 -1.14 -18.13 -12.91
CA SER A 315 -1.74 -17.98 -11.58
C SER A 315 -1.63 -16.54 -11.03
N TYR A 316 -2.09 -15.56 -11.81
CA TYR A 316 -1.96 -14.15 -11.43
C TYR A 316 -2.69 -13.81 -10.12
N ALA A 317 -3.70 -14.54 -9.72
CA ALA A 317 -4.41 -14.31 -8.46
C ALA A 317 -3.57 -14.60 -7.20
N SER A 318 -2.47 -15.36 -7.32
CA SER A 318 -1.54 -15.66 -6.21
C SER A 318 -0.07 -15.32 -6.52
N ASN A 319 0.30 -15.22 -7.81
CA ASN A 319 1.70 -15.11 -8.25
C ASN A 319 1.99 -13.83 -9.06
N GLU A 320 1.10 -12.85 -9.06
CA GLU A 320 1.31 -11.54 -9.71
C GLU A 320 2.29 -10.68 -8.91
N ILE A 321 2.99 -9.78 -9.61
CA ILE A 321 3.85 -8.76 -9.01
C ILE A 321 3.15 -7.40 -9.10
N ALA A 322 3.05 -6.69 -7.97
CA ALA A 322 2.49 -5.35 -7.93
C ALA A 322 3.34 -4.39 -7.08
N ILE A 323 3.44 -3.13 -7.50
CA ILE A 323 4.24 -2.10 -6.80
C ILE A 323 3.72 -1.89 -5.37
N ASN A 324 2.39 -1.81 -5.20
CA ASN A 324 1.76 -1.60 -3.89
C ASN A 324 1.91 -2.80 -2.93
N TRP A 325 2.28 -3.99 -3.42
CA TRP A 325 2.63 -5.13 -2.56
C TRP A 325 4.11 -5.14 -2.20
N ASN A 326 4.98 -4.70 -3.11
CA ASN A 326 6.42 -4.61 -2.89
C ASN A 326 6.79 -3.45 -1.95
N ALA A 327 6.07 -2.34 -1.98
CA ALA A 327 6.33 -1.19 -1.11
C ALA A 327 6.30 -1.54 0.40
N PRO A 328 5.31 -2.30 0.94
CA PRO A 328 5.34 -2.80 2.31
C PRO A 328 6.56 -3.66 2.63
N LEU A 329 7.01 -4.53 1.70
CA LEU A 329 8.22 -5.34 1.89
C LEU A 329 9.45 -4.44 2.07
N VAL A 330 9.62 -3.45 1.19
CA VAL A 330 10.73 -2.49 1.26
C VAL A 330 10.71 -1.75 2.59
N TYR A 331 9.53 -1.29 3.04
CA TYR A 331 9.41 -0.60 4.33
C TYR A 331 9.79 -1.52 5.50
N VAL A 332 9.20 -2.71 5.58
CA VAL A 332 9.40 -3.65 6.70
C VAL A 332 10.85 -4.10 6.79
N ALA A 333 11.45 -4.52 5.68
CA ALA A 333 12.84 -4.98 5.65
C ALA A 333 13.81 -3.89 6.11
N ASN A 334 13.69 -2.68 5.54
CA ASN A 334 14.56 -1.55 5.91
C ASN A 334 14.30 -1.05 7.36
N ALA A 335 13.07 -1.07 7.83
CA ALA A 335 12.76 -0.65 9.20
C ALA A 335 13.33 -1.64 10.22
N LEU A 336 13.21 -2.95 9.99
CA LEU A 336 13.79 -3.97 10.88
C LEU A 336 15.32 -3.91 10.86
N GLU A 337 15.94 -3.73 9.69
CA GLU A 337 17.39 -3.52 9.56
C GLU A 337 17.84 -2.27 10.35
N ALA A 338 17.15 -1.15 10.18
CA ALA A 338 17.48 0.09 10.90
C ALA A 338 17.29 0.00 12.42
N LEU A 339 16.42 -0.89 12.88
CA LEU A 339 16.09 -1.06 14.31
C LEU A 339 16.92 -2.15 14.98
N GLN A 340 17.61 -3.03 14.25
CA GLN A 340 18.21 -4.27 14.77
C GLN A 340 19.09 -4.08 16.02
N PHE A 341 19.95 -3.06 16.04
CA PHE A 341 20.80 -2.76 17.21
C PHE A 341 19.96 -2.25 18.40
N LYS A 342 18.98 -1.38 18.13
CA LYS A 342 18.14 -0.78 19.18
C LYS A 342 17.28 -1.81 19.89
N ILE A 343 16.86 -2.86 19.18
CA ILE A 343 16.00 -3.93 19.70
C ILE A 343 16.79 -5.17 20.14
N GLY A 344 18.12 -5.16 19.99
CA GLY A 344 19.00 -6.24 20.46
C GLY A 344 19.00 -7.48 19.56
N TYR A 345 18.74 -7.34 18.27
CA TYR A 345 18.83 -8.46 17.29
C TYR A 345 20.24 -8.63 16.72
N SER A 346 21.07 -7.59 16.82
CA SER A 346 22.51 -7.67 16.52
C SER A 346 23.29 -6.90 17.60
N LYS A 347 24.57 -7.28 17.79
CA LYS A 347 25.49 -6.71 18.78
C LYS A 347 26.37 -5.64 18.14
#